data_8ffe9d30e6f7bcfd86625408bd1e73c3
#
_entry.id   8ffe9d30e6f7bcfd86625408bd1e73c3
#
_cell.length_a   1.000
_cell.length_b   1.000
_cell.length_c   1.000
_cell.angle_alpha   90.00
_cell.angle_beta   90.00
_cell.angle_gamma   90.00
#
_symmetry.space_group_name_H-M   'P 1'
#
loop_
_entity.id
_entity.type
_entity.pdbx_description
1 polymer ?
#
loop_
_entity_poly.entity_id
_entity_poly.type
_entity_poly.pdbx_seq_one_letter_code
_entity_poly.pdbx_strand_id
1 'polypeptide(L)'
;MSHDVPSPPNRPESQGLKRRSFLAAASTVAAAGATQLSAKSYGRVLGANDRLGVGLIGGGVIGKAHMGVINNLKEKNNLHPICVADCWKTRAEEGKATINADHAETDYRKLLEHKDIDYVIVATPEHWHWTMTIDAMEAGKAVYCEKPLTHTIPEAQAVVKKQKETKRPVQVGVQAMSDDSYISAGKAIADGMIGRVLQAQIEYVRRYSKGAGPWREPELVEKHKTKPADLDWDAWLGTAKKIDWNPNHYFEWRCYSAYSGGICTDLFIHRITRIMKACNLLYPRRVVGMGGIWQWPDGRDLPDNVEMICEYPRGMTVYVLGTMGNRVRVDHLIRGYDGTLFFNNDGWVAKDPDGKVLGQHKKTGGEDQNLHHTNLHNHIRNGEPLNCPIELGLAGVVAVNMANESWRSNRMMGWDRKNEKMVPADMLNEGHEPESVA
;
A
#
# COMPACT_ATOMS: atom_id res chain seq x y z
N MET A 1 -6.49 -14.80 79.16
CA MET A 1 -5.96 -13.45 78.99
C MET A 1 -6.45 -12.99 77.60
N SER A 2 -7.53 -12.18 77.64
CA SER A 2 -8.17 -11.60 76.51
C SER A 2 -7.45 -10.31 76.13
N HIS A 3 -7.15 -10.14 74.85
CA HIS A 3 -6.66 -8.88 74.35
C HIS A 3 -7.75 -8.29 73.45
N ASP A 4 -8.31 -7.18 73.92
CA ASP A 4 -9.23 -6.31 73.18
C ASP A 4 -8.54 -5.65 71.98
N VAL A 5 -9.25 -5.61 70.84
CA VAL A 5 -8.87 -4.82 69.69
C VAL A 5 -9.85 -3.65 69.58
N PRO A 6 -9.40 -2.39 69.50
CA PRO A 6 -10.28 -1.24 69.42
C PRO A 6 -10.88 -1.03 68.03
N SER A 7 -12.14 -0.64 67.97
CA SER A 7 -12.94 -0.29 66.78
C SER A 7 -12.42 0.99 66.11
N PRO A 8 -12.48 1.10 64.78
CA PRO A 8 -12.10 2.33 64.06
C PRO A 8 -13.15 3.43 64.14
N PRO A 9 -12.75 4.69 63.98
CA PRO A 9 -13.65 5.85 64.14
C PRO A 9 -14.59 6.06 62.96
N ASN A 10 -15.78 6.56 63.25
CA ASN A 10 -16.86 6.94 62.30
C ASN A 10 -16.36 7.91 61.19
N ARG A 11 -16.68 7.57 59.95
CA ARG A 11 -16.60 8.51 58.82
C ARG A 11 -17.84 9.41 58.79
N PRO A 12 -17.72 10.69 58.46
CA PRO A 12 -18.84 11.57 58.33
C PRO A 12 -19.64 11.23 57.06
N GLU A 13 -20.98 11.26 57.18
CA GLU A 13 -21.95 11.08 56.08
C GLU A 13 -21.74 12.12 54.97
N SER A 14 -21.52 11.69 53.74
CA SER A 14 -21.56 12.55 52.57
C SER A 14 -23.02 12.91 52.26
N GLN A 15 -23.37 14.19 52.40
CA GLN A 15 -24.63 14.72 51.95
C GLN A 15 -24.73 14.58 50.42
N GLY A 16 -25.54 13.63 49.98
CA GLY A 16 -25.89 13.42 48.56
C GLY A 16 -26.64 14.63 47.97
N LEU A 17 -26.04 15.29 47.05
CA LEU A 17 -26.67 16.29 46.20
C LEU A 17 -27.92 15.69 45.51
N LYS A 18 -29.09 16.25 45.84
CA LYS A 18 -30.39 15.77 45.30
C LYS A 18 -30.39 15.86 43.77
N ARG A 19 -30.80 14.79 43.13
CA ARG A 19 -30.92 14.62 41.64
C ARG A 19 -31.55 15.81 40.90
N ARG A 20 -32.43 16.58 41.58
CA ARG A 20 -33.06 17.79 41.04
C ARG A 20 -32.14 18.98 40.88
N SER A 21 -31.11 19.13 41.74
CA SER A 21 -30.09 20.20 41.64
C SER A 21 -29.10 19.96 40.53
N PHE A 22 -28.81 18.70 40.19
CA PHE A 22 -27.94 18.34 39.09
C PHE A 22 -28.60 18.59 37.73
N LEU A 23 -29.89 18.32 37.60
CA LEU A 23 -30.66 18.58 36.39
C LEU A 23 -30.92 20.09 36.14
N ALA A 24 -31.02 20.90 37.18
CA ALA A 24 -31.12 22.35 37.05
C ALA A 24 -29.80 23.03 36.66
N ALA A 25 -28.63 22.52 37.12
CA ALA A 25 -27.31 23.00 36.71
C ALA A 25 -26.97 22.58 35.28
N ALA A 26 -27.43 21.40 34.83
CA ALA A 26 -27.24 20.94 33.48
C ALA A 26 -28.06 21.71 32.44
N SER A 27 -29.27 22.19 32.82
CA SER A 27 -30.11 22.98 31.93
C SER A 27 -29.67 24.45 31.78
N THR A 28 -28.96 25.04 32.74
CA THR A 28 -28.41 26.40 32.66
C THR A 28 -27.10 26.47 31.85
N VAL A 29 -26.30 25.40 31.85
CA VAL A 29 -25.10 25.31 31.00
C VAL A 29 -25.46 25.00 29.53
N ALA A 30 -26.57 24.28 29.30
CA ALA A 30 -27.05 23.99 27.94
C ALA A 30 -27.67 25.23 27.24
N ALA A 31 -28.18 26.20 28.00
CA ALA A 31 -28.79 27.42 27.42
C ALA A 31 -27.75 28.52 27.08
N ALA A 32 -26.55 28.53 27.68
CA ALA A 32 -25.52 29.50 27.42
C ALA A 32 -24.55 29.08 26.27
N GLY A 33 -24.59 27.82 25.81
CA GLY A 33 -23.77 27.25 24.74
C GLY A 33 -24.45 27.16 23.37
N ALA A 34 -25.68 27.65 23.22
CA ALA A 34 -26.42 27.59 21.94
C ALA A 34 -26.03 28.75 21.00
N THR A 35 -24.72 29.06 20.89
CA THR A 35 -24.22 29.99 19.88
C THR A 35 -23.93 29.19 18.59
N GLN A 36 -24.84 29.31 17.63
CA GLN A 36 -24.64 29.13 16.19
C GLN A 36 -23.66 28.00 15.77
N LEU A 37 -23.98 26.77 16.08
CA LEU A 37 -23.44 25.64 15.34
C LEU A 37 -24.09 25.66 13.94
N SER A 38 -23.31 25.90 12.89
CA SER A 38 -23.80 25.87 11.52
C SER A 38 -24.41 24.51 11.20
N ALA A 39 -25.32 24.41 10.21
CA ALA A 39 -25.89 23.14 9.73
C ALA A 39 -24.81 22.09 9.42
N LYS A 40 -23.58 22.51 9.03
CA LYS A 40 -22.39 21.67 8.92
C LYS A 40 -21.94 21.04 10.26
N SER A 41 -22.12 21.73 11.38
CA SER A 41 -21.80 21.19 12.72
C SER A 41 -22.86 20.21 13.20
N TYR A 42 -24.14 20.39 12.85
CA TYR A 42 -25.20 19.43 13.18
C TYR A 42 -25.14 18.13 12.37
N GLY A 43 -24.67 18.17 11.11
CA GLY A 43 -24.37 16.97 10.33
C GLY A 43 -23.26 16.10 10.95
N ARG A 44 -22.44 16.69 11.86
CA ARG A 44 -21.44 15.98 12.66
C ARG A 44 -22.02 15.34 13.92
N VAL A 45 -23.22 15.68 14.37
CA VAL A 45 -23.78 15.27 15.69
C VAL A 45 -24.59 13.96 15.63
N LEU A 46 -25.18 13.60 14.50
CA LEU A 46 -25.94 12.35 14.31
C LEU A 46 -25.15 11.38 13.44
N GLY A 47 -24.35 10.49 14.05
CA GLY A 47 -23.47 9.54 13.39
C GLY A 47 -22.07 10.11 13.06
N ALA A 48 -21.72 11.26 13.62
CA ALA A 48 -20.50 12.03 13.28
C ALA A 48 -19.21 11.40 13.80
N ASN A 49 -19.27 10.52 14.80
CA ASN A 49 -18.06 9.84 15.30
C ASN A 49 -17.49 8.82 14.32
N ASP A 50 -18.27 8.41 13.29
CA ASP A 50 -17.86 7.38 12.31
C ASP A 50 -17.58 7.95 10.92
N ARG A 51 -17.73 9.27 10.71
CA ARG A 51 -17.48 9.90 9.42
C ARG A 51 -15.97 10.11 9.21
N LEU A 52 -15.42 9.54 8.14
CA LEU A 52 -14.00 9.69 7.81
C LEU A 52 -13.80 10.80 6.79
N GLY A 53 -13.01 11.80 7.16
CA GLY A 53 -12.51 12.83 6.26
C GLY A 53 -11.37 12.31 5.37
N VAL A 54 -11.48 12.54 4.05
CA VAL A 54 -10.55 12.00 3.05
C VAL A 54 -9.80 13.10 2.36
N GLY A 55 -8.46 13.00 2.31
CA GLY A 55 -7.59 13.75 1.43
C GLY A 55 -7.03 12.87 0.30
N LEU A 56 -6.97 13.37 -0.94
CA LEU A 56 -6.34 12.70 -2.07
C LEU A 56 -5.18 13.52 -2.60
N ILE A 57 -3.98 12.96 -2.62
CA ILE A 57 -2.78 13.56 -3.21
C ILE A 57 -2.46 12.84 -4.52
N GLY A 58 -2.51 13.58 -5.64
CA GLY A 58 -2.31 13.07 -6.99
C GLY A 58 -3.62 12.84 -7.75
N GLY A 59 -3.88 13.67 -8.77
CA GLY A 59 -5.04 13.62 -9.67
C GLY A 59 -4.77 12.87 -10.99
N GLY A 60 -3.67 12.11 -11.09
CA GLY A 60 -3.30 11.34 -12.27
C GLY A 60 -4.19 10.12 -12.52
N VAL A 61 -3.73 9.17 -13.36
CA VAL A 61 -4.50 7.99 -13.76
C VAL A 61 -4.95 7.17 -12.54
N ILE A 62 -4.03 6.86 -11.60
CA ILE A 62 -4.40 6.10 -10.42
C ILE A 62 -5.19 6.94 -9.41
N GLY A 63 -4.93 8.24 -9.32
CA GLY A 63 -5.75 9.17 -8.53
C GLY A 63 -7.20 9.17 -8.99
N LYS A 64 -7.47 9.16 -10.31
CA LYS A 64 -8.83 9.04 -10.86
C LYS A 64 -9.50 7.71 -10.50
N ALA A 65 -8.75 6.61 -10.45
CA ALA A 65 -9.28 5.33 -9.95
C ALA A 65 -9.70 5.44 -8.49
N HIS A 66 -8.89 6.08 -7.64
CA HIS A 66 -9.24 6.32 -6.23
C HIS A 66 -10.43 7.28 -6.07
N MET A 67 -10.60 8.27 -6.95
CA MET A 67 -11.81 9.10 -6.98
C MET A 67 -13.06 8.22 -7.20
N GLY A 68 -12.97 7.23 -8.12
CA GLY A 68 -14.03 6.23 -8.30
C GLY A 68 -14.31 5.42 -7.03
N VAL A 69 -13.26 4.97 -6.34
CA VAL A 69 -13.38 4.25 -5.05
C VAL A 69 -14.04 5.13 -3.99
N ILE A 70 -13.62 6.38 -3.84
CA ILE A 70 -14.23 7.33 -2.89
C ILE A 70 -15.72 7.48 -3.19
N ASN A 71 -16.10 7.70 -4.45
CA ASN A 71 -17.51 7.84 -4.84
C ASN A 71 -18.32 6.56 -4.56
N ASN A 72 -17.76 5.37 -4.83
CA ASN A 72 -18.41 4.08 -4.58
C ASN A 72 -18.63 3.82 -3.07
N LEU A 73 -17.71 4.28 -2.24
CA LEU A 73 -17.72 4.02 -0.80
C LEU A 73 -18.27 5.17 0.03
N LYS A 74 -18.51 6.34 -0.57
CA LYS A 74 -18.89 7.57 0.13
C LYS A 74 -20.05 7.36 1.10
N GLU A 75 -21.15 6.82 0.63
CA GLU A 75 -22.33 6.56 1.48
C GLU A 75 -22.14 5.31 2.35
N LYS A 76 -21.68 4.21 1.74
CA LYS A 76 -21.54 2.91 2.41
C LYS A 76 -20.58 2.96 3.59
N ASN A 77 -19.48 3.69 3.44
CA ASN A 77 -18.41 3.79 4.44
C ASN A 77 -18.40 5.17 5.12
N ASN A 78 -19.44 5.98 4.97
CA ASN A 78 -19.59 7.30 5.57
C ASN A 78 -18.31 8.15 5.42
N LEU A 79 -17.91 8.43 4.14
CA LEU A 79 -16.74 9.21 3.82
C LEU A 79 -17.11 10.65 3.47
N HIS A 80 -16.22 11.59 3.80
CA HIS A 80 -16.32 12.99 3.38
C HIS A 80 -15.04 13.42 2.65
N PRO A 81 -15.09 13.62 1.33
CA PRO A 81 -13.95 14.17 0.59
C PRO A 81 -13.72 15.62 1.02
N ILE A 82 -12.56 15.90 1.62
CA ILE A 82 -12.19 17.23 2.12
C ILE A 82 -11.38 17.98 1.09
N CYS A 83 -10.31 17.35 0.57
CA CYS A 83 -9.38 18.04 -0.30
C CYS A 83 -8.74 17.10 -1.33
N VAL A 84 -8.52 17.63 -2.54
CA VAL A 84 -7.67 17.02 -3.57
C VAL A 84 -6.47 17.91 -3.81
N ALA A 85 -5.26 17.36 -3.80
CA ALA A 85 -4.04 18.08 -4.09
C ALA A 85 -3.31 17.50 -5.32
N ASP A 86 -2.91 18.35 -6.25
CA ASP A 86 -2.04 18.00 -7.38
C ASP A 86 -1.23 19.23 -7.79
N CYS A 87 0.06 19.07 -8.06
CA CYS A 87 0.94 20.16 -8.50
C CYS A 87 0.53 20.74 -9.87
N TRP A 88 -0.39 20.12 -10.58
CA TRP A 88 -1.11 20.67 -11.73
C TRP A 88 -2.50 21.14 -11.31
N LYS A 89 -2.68 22.48 -11.21
CA LYS A 89 -3.92 23.08 -10.70
C LYS A 89 -5.19 22.55 -11.37
N THR A 90 -5.17 22.43 -12.71
CA THR A 90 -6.29 21.85 -13.46
C THR A 90 -6.68 20.45 -12.92
N ARG A 91 -5.70 19.58 -12.63
CA ARG A 91 -5.98 18.22 -12.08
C ARG A 91 -6.56 18.27 -10.67
N ALA A 92 -6.08 19.20 -9.84
CA ALA A 92 -6.62 19.38 -8.49
C ALA A 92 -8.10 19.80 -8.53
N GLU A 93 -8.43 20.76 -9.38
CA GLU A 93 -9.81 21.28 -9.56
C GLU A 93 -10.74 20.22 -10.20
N GLU A 94 -10.26 19.52 -11.23
CA GLU A 94 -11.01 18.38 -11.82
C GLU A 94 -11.28 17.29 -10.78
N GLY A 95 -10.29 16.98 -9.96
CA GLY A 95 -10.42 15.99 -8.90
C GLY A 95 -11.42 16.42 -7.84
N LYS A 96 -11.33 17.67 -7.38
CA LYS A 96 -12.32 18.26 -6.46
C LYS A 96 -13.74 18.13 -6.98
N ALA A 97 -13.95 18.51 -8.26
CA ALA A 97 -15.26 18.42 -8.89
C ALA A 97 -15.76 16.96 -9.00
N THR A 98 -14.85 16.02 -9.33
CA THR A 98 -15.18 14.60 -9.54
C THR A 98 -15.71 13.91 -8.29
N ILE A 99 -15.16 14.20 -7.12
CA ILE A 99 -15.58 13.59 -5.84
C ILE A 99 -16.41 14.53 -4.95
N ASN A 100 -16.69 15.74 -5.45
CA ASN A 100 -17.36 16.78 -4.69
C ASN A 100 -16.64 17.07 -3.36
N ALA A 101 -15.31 17.27 -3.43
CA ALA A 101 -14.51 17.66 -2.29
C ALA A 101 -14.71 19.14 -1.94
N ASP A 102 -14.43 19.51 -0.69
CA ASP A 102 -14.57 20.91 -0.24
C ASP A 102 -13.48 21.81 -0.85
N HIS A 103 -12.24 21.30 -1.02
CA HIS A 103 -11.06 22.06 -1.40
C HIS A 103 -10.25 21.41 -2.53
N ALA A 104 -9.50 22.26 -3.25
CA ALA A 104 -8.46 21.84 -4.18
C ALA A 104 -7.18 22.64 -3.87
N GLU A 105 -6.04 21.96 -3.81
CA GLU A 105 -4.75 22.55 -3.47
C GLU A 105 -3.68 22.20 -4.51
N THR A 106 -2.72 23.08 -4.75
CA THR A 106 -1.56 22.78 -5.60
C THR A 106 -0.37 22.27 -4.81
N ASP A 107 -0.32 22.55 -3.51
CA ASP A 107 0.66 22.00 -2.57
C ASP A 107 -0.03 21.04 -1.60
N TYR A 108 0.39 19.76 -1.62
CA TYR A 108 -0.17 18.72 -0.73
C TYR A 108 -0.01 19.05 0.76
N ARG A 109 0.96 19.90 1.14
CA ARG A 109 1.16 20.33 2.54
C ARG A 109 -0.03 21.13 3.03
N LYS A 110 -0.67 21.92 2.15
CA LYS A 110 -1.91 22.61 2.46
C LYS A 110 -3.07 21.65 2.71
N LEU A 111 -3.14 20.56 1.95
CA LEU A 111 -4.10 19.50 2.22
C LEU A 111 -3.87 18.90 3.62
N LEU A 112 -2.62 18.69 4.05
CA LEU A 112 -2.31 18.13 5.37
C LEU A 112 -2.67 19.07 6.54
N GLU A 113 -2.77 20.38 6.32
CA GLU A 113 -3.20 21.37 7.33
C GLU A 113 -4.68 21.22 7.71
N HIS A 114 -5.53 20.59 6.87
CA HIS A 114 -6.95 20.40 7.17
C HIS A 114 -7.12 19.39 8.32
N LYS A 115 -7.64 19.87 9.45
CA LYS A 115 -7.82 19.07 10.67
C LYS A 115 -8.89 17.99 10.52
N ASP A 116 -9.83 18.22 9.61
CA ASP A 116 -10.97 17.33 9.36
C ASP A 116 -10.62 16.12 8.45
N ILE A 117 -9.40 16.03 7.98
CA ILE A 117 -8.89 14.85 7.25
C ILE A 117 -8.42 13.82 8.27
N ASP A 118 -9.01 12.62 8.22
CA ASP A 118 -8.63 11.47 9.06
C ASP A 118 -7.57 10.61 8.37
N TYR A 119 -7.67 10.44 7.04
CA TYR A 119 -6.70 9.72 6.26
C TYR A 119 -6.45 10.34 4.88
N VAL A 120 -5.29 10.04 4.35
CA VAL A 120 -4.81 10.55 3.07
C VAL A 120 -4.53 9.39 2.12
N ILE A 121 -4.93 9.53 0.86
CA ILE A 121 -4.55 8.64 -0.23
C ILE A 121 -3.37 9.29 -0.96
N VAL A 122 -2.20 8.64 -0.98
CA VAL A 122 -1.02 9.05 -1.75
C VAL A 122 -1.01 8.27 -3.06
N ALA A 123 -1.31 8.94 -4.17
CA ALA A 123 -1.51 8.38 -5.50
C ALA A 123 -0.64 9.07 -6.56
N THR A 124 0.59 9.40 -6.19
CA THR A 124 1.61 10.12 -6.97
C THR A 124 2.56 9.14 -7.67
N PRO A 125 3.56 9.60 -8.46
CA PRO A 125 4.69 8.77 -8.87
C PRO A 125 5.51 8.26 -7.68
N GLU A 126 6.21 7.10 -7.87
CA GLU A 126 6.88 6.37 -6.78
C GLU A 126 7.86 7.20 -5.96
N HIS A 127 8.63 8.11 -6.60
CA HIS A 127 9.64 8.94 -5.95
C HIS A 127 9.07 9.93 -4.92
N TRP A 128 7.75 10.14 -4.90
CA TRP A 128 7.07 10.99 -3.94
C TRP A 128 6.43 10.24 -2.77
N HIS A 129 6.25 8.91 -2.89
CA HIS A 129 5.50 8.13 -1.91
C HIS A 129 6.05 8.29 -0.49
N TRP A 130 7.38 8.20 -0.32
CA TRP A 130 8.01 8.22 1.01
C TRP A 130 7.83 9.56 1.73
N THR A 131 8.09 10.68 1.05
CA THR A 131 7.97 12.01 1.63
C THR A 131 6.53 12.29 2.03
N MET A 132 5.58 12.10 1.09
CA MET A 132 4.16 12.38 1.35
C MET A 132 3.57 11.48 2.42
N THR A 133 4.00 10.21 2.50
CA THR A 133 3.57 9.28 3.54
C THR A 133 4.10 9.70 4.92
N ILE A 134 5.36 10.11 5.01
CA ILE A 134 5.95 10.62 6.25
C ILE A 134 5.25 11.88 6.72
N ASP A 135 5.12 12.87 5.84
CA ASP A 135 4.49 14.17 6.17
C ASP A 135 3.02 13.98 6.62
N ALA A 136 2.29 13.06 5.96
CA ALA A 136 0.91 12.74 6.35
C ALA A 136 0.85 12.12 7.76
N MET A 137 1.75 11.18 8.08
CA MET A 137 1.84 10.61 9.43
C MET A 137 2.23 11.65 10.48
N GLU A 138 3.14 12.58 10.17
CA GLU A 138 3.53 13.69 11.07
C GLU A 138 2.37 14.66 11.29
N ALA A 139 1.55 14.89 10.26
CA ALA A 139 0.30 15.64 10.37
C ALA A 139 -0.82 14.88 11.11
N GLY A 140 -0.53 13.68 11.64
CA GLY A 140 -1.47 12.88 12.44
C GLY A 140 -2.48 12.09 11.62
N LYS A 141 -2.30 11.95 10.29
CA LYS A 141 -3.23 11.26 9.41
C LYS A 141 -2.87 9.79 9.28
N ALA A 142 -3.89 8.92 9.09
CA ALA A 142 -3.68 7.59 8.54
C ALA A 142 -3.38 7.70 7.04
N VAL A 143 -2.76 6.68 6.44
CA VAL A 143 -2.33 6.75 5.04
C VAL A 143 -2.73 5.49 4.27
N TYR A 144 -3.32 5.68 3.10
CA TYR A 144 -3.32 4.72 2.02
C TYR A 144 -2.21 5.13 1.04
N CYS A 145 -1.09 4.42 1.05
CA CYS A 145 0.01 4.71 0.13
C CYS A 145 -0.07 3.77 -1.06
N GLU A 146 -0.19 4.30 -2.28
CA GLU A 146 -0.13 3.47 -3.48
C GLU A 146 1.16 2.65 -3.53
N LYS A 147 1.08 1.54 -4.23
CA LYS A 147 2.23 0.63 -4.45
C LYS A 147 3.19 1.20 -5.53
N PRO A 148 4.49 0.90 -5.41
CA PRO A 148 5.15 0.32 -4.25
C PRO A 148 5.10 1.26 -3.04
N LEU A 149 5.33 0.77 -1.83
CA LEU A 149 5.37 1.64 -0.63
C LEU A 149 6.30 2.84 -0.86
N THR A 150 7.47 2.58 -1.47
CA THR A 150 8.45 3.62 -1.85
C THR A 150 9.24 3.16 -3.08
N HIS A 151 9.96 4.08 -3.67
CA HIS A 151 10.83 3.84 -4.82
C HIS A 151 12.09 3.03 -4.42
N THR A 152 12.69 3.32 -3.27
CA THR A 152 13.92 2.69 -2.79
C THR A 152 13.78 2.04 -1.42
N ILE A 153 14.71 1.12 -1.09
CA ILE A 153 14.75 0.45 0.22
C ILE A 153 14.97 1.43 1.38
N PRO A 154 15.96 2.36 1.32
CA PRO A 154 16.16 3.32 2.41
C PRO A 154 14.93 4.20 2.69
N GLU A 155 14.20 4.60 1.66
CA GLU A 155 12.94 5.33 1.80
C GLU A 155 11.89 4.49 2.55
N ALA A 156 11.73 3.21 2.19
CA ALA A 156 10.79 2.32 2.86
C ALA A 156 11.14 2.11 4.35
N GLN A 157 12.43 1.98 4.65
CA GLN A 157 12.91 1.89 6.03
C GLN A 157 12.61 3.17 6.82
N ALA A 158 12.78 4.35 6.19
CA ALA A 158 12.44 5.63 6.81
C ALA A 158 10.93 5.74 7.10
N VAL A 159 10.08 5.31 6.17
CA VAL A 159 8.62 5.28 6.36
C VAL A 159 8.21 4.33 7.48
N VAL A 160 8.79 3.11 7.56
CA VAL A 160 8.53 2.16 8.66
C VAL A 160 8.99 2.73 10.00
N LYS A 161 10.17 3.37 10.06
CA LYS A 161 10.66 4.04 11.26
C LYS A 161 9.67 5.12 11.73
N LYS A 162 9.23 5.98 10.80
CA LYS A 162 8.27 7.04 11.10
C LYS A 162 6.93 6.49 11.57
N GLN A 163 6.44 5.41 10.98
CA GLN A 163 5.21 4.76 11.39
C GLN A 163 5.28 4.25 12.86
N LYS A 164 6.43 3.67 13.25
CA LYS A 164 6.66 3.25 14.65
C LYS A 164 6.67 4.42 15.64
N GLU A 165 7.19 5.58 15.21
CA GLU A 165 7.22 6.80 16.02
C GLU A 165 5.82 7.41 16.18
N THR A 166 5.09 7.56 15.09
CA THR A 166 3.79 8.23 15.07
C THR A 166 2.62 7.32 15.41
N LYS A 167 2.81 6.00 15.24
CA LYS A 167 1.76 4.96 15.37
C LYS A 167 0.56 5.18 14.46
N ARG A 168 0.74 5.93 13.36
CA ARG A 168 -0.32 6.14 12.39
C ARG A 168 -0.43 4.95 11.45
N PRO A 169 -1.66 4.46 11.17
CA PRO A 169 -1.86 3.35 10.24
C PRO A 169 -1.37 3.68 8.84
N VAL A 170 -0.70 2.73 8.18
CA VAL A 170 -0.34 2.81 6.76
C VAL A 170 -0.78 1.53 6.07
N GLN A 171 -1.75 1.62 5.17
CA GLN A 171 -2.14 0.56 4.25
C GLN A 171 -1.40 0.75 2.93
N VAL A 172 -0.65 -0.26 2.50
CA VAL A 172 0.03 -0.21 1.19
C VAL A 172 -0.93 -0.67 0.10
N GLY A 173 -1.04 0.10 -0.98
CA GLY A 173 -2.03 -0.04 -2.06
C GLY A 173 -1.85 -1.27 -2.95
N VAL A 174 -1.54 -2.42 -2.38
CA VAL A 174 -1.55 -3.71 -3.08
C VAL A 174 -2.91 -4.37 -2.85
N GLN A 175 -3.91 -4.00 -3.64
CA GLN A 175 -5.31 -4.38 -3.44
C GLN A 175 -5.54 -5.90 -3.40
N ALA A 176 -4.71 -6.69 -4.09
CA ALA A 176 -4.79 -8.14 -4.06
C ALA A 176 -4.52 -8.76 -2.68
N MET A 177 -4.01 -7.99 -1.72
CA MET A 177 -3.87 -8.46 -0.34
C MET A 177 -5.22 -8.59 0.37
N SER A 178 -6.28 -8.01 -0.19
CA SER A 178 -7.67 -8.18 0.25
C SER A 178 -8.41 -9.28 -0.52
N ASP A 179 -7.73 -9.99 -1.44
CA ASP A 179 -8.29 -11.14 -2.15
C ASP A 179 -8.34 -12.36 -1.19
N ASP A 180 -9.53 -12.88 -0.97
CA ASP A 180 -9.78 -14.01 -0.07
C ASP A 180 -9.13 -15.32 -0.56
N SER A 181 -8.78 -15.43 -1.84
CA SER A 181 -8.03 -16.58 -2.38
C SER A 181 -6.66 -16.74 -1.72
N TYR A 182 -5.92 -15.62 -1.54
CA TYR A 182 -4.58 -15.67 -0.91
C TYR A 182 -4.66 -15.82 0.61
N ILE A 183 -5.70 -15.27 1.22
CA ILE A 183 -5.97 -15.41 2.65
C ILE A 183 -6.29 -16.88 2.97
N SER A 184 -7.21 -17.47 2.20
CA SER A 184 -7.60 -18.88 2.38
C SER A 184 -6.49 -19.85 2.01
N ALA A 185 -5.69 -19.54 0.96
CA ALA A 185 -4.51 -20.32 0.61
C ALA A 185 -3.48 -20.32 1.74
N GLY A 186 -3.23 -19.15 2.35
CA GLY A 186 -2.33 -19.05 3.50
C GLY A 186 -2.77 -19.92 4.67
N LYS A 187 -4.07 -19.96 4.96
CA LYS A 187 -4.62 -20.85 5.99
C LYS A 187 -4.41 -22.32 5.62
N ALA A 188 -4.76 -22.71 4.39
CA ALA A 188 -4.60 -24.11 3.93
C ALA A 188 -3.13 -24.56 3.98
N ILE A 189 -2.19 -23.67 3.64
CA ILE A 189 -0.74 -23.96 3.73
C ILE A 189 -0.31 -24.09 5.20
N ALA A 190 -0.75 -23.19 6.07
CA ALA A 190 -0.44 -23.25 7.50
C ALA A 190 -1.01 -24.50 8.18
N ASP A 191 -2.19 -24.98 7.74
CA ASP A 191 -2.82 -26.22 8.19
C ASP A 191 -2.14 -27.49 7.60
N GLY A 192 -1.06 -27.32 6.79
CA GLY A 192 -0.26 -28.43 6.25
C GLY A 192 -0.82 -29.13 5.01
N MET A 193 -1.84 -28.57 4.34
CA MET A 193 -2.57 -29.22 3.23
C MET A 193 -1.67 -29.72 2.09
N ILE A 194 -0.57 -29.00 1.78
CA ILE A 194 0.38 -29.35 0.71
C ILE A 194 1.76 -29.75 1.25
N GLY A 195 1.89 -29.93 2.56
CA GLY A 195 3.15 -30.20 3.23
C GLY A 195 4.13 -29.03 3.15
N ARG A 196 5.43 -29.30 3.32
CA ARG A 196 6.47 -28.27 3.25
C ARG A 196 6.48 -27.57 1.89
N VAL A 197 6.31 -26.24 1.88
CA VAL A 197 6.38 -25.46 0.64
C VAL A 197 7.82 -25.40 0.12
N LEU A 198 7.99 -25.70 -1.17
CA LEU A 198 9.31 -25.78 -1.82
C LEU A 198 9.48 -24.68 -2.87
N GLN A 199 8.42 -24.37 -3.63
CA GLN A 199 8.51 -23.45 -4.74
C GLN A 199 7.17 -22.76 -5.01
N ALA A 200 7.21 -21.52 -5.47
CA ALA A 200 6.06 -20.85 -6.08
C ALA A 200 6.45 -20.27 -7.42
N GLN A 201 5.48 -20.20 -8.34
CA GLN A 201 5.62 -19.46 -9.60
C GLN A 201 4.39 -18.60 -9.83
N ILE A 202 4.63 -17.43 -10.40
CA ILE A 202 3.62 -16.44 -10.74
C ILE A 202 4.14 -15.57 -11.89
N GLU A 203 3.25 -14.86 -12.58
CA GLU A 203 3.66 -14.02 -13.70
C GLU A 203 2.99 -12.66 -13.68
N TYR A 204 3.61 -11.74 -14.40
CA TYR A 204 2.98 -10.51 -14.83
C TYR A 204 3.29 -10.27 -16.29
N VAL A 205 2.42 -10.78 -17.18
CA VAL A 205 2.61 -10.69 -18.63
C VAL A 205 1.51 -9.83 -19.24
N ARG A 206 1.93 -8.96 -20.15
CA ARG A 206 1.05 -8.08 -20.93
C ARG A 206 1.57 -7.99 -22.35
N ARG A 207 0.71 -7.58 -23.28
CA ARG A 207 1.12 -7.23 -24.62
C ARG A 207 0.70 -5.79 -24.91
N TYR A 208 1.69 -4.95 -25.10
CA TYR A 208 1.47 -3.60 -25.61
C TYR A 208 1.49 -3.59 -27.14
N SER A 209 0.92 -2.55 -27.77
CA SER A 209 0.94 -2.40 -29.21
C SER A 209 2.38 -2.24 -29.72
N LYS A 210 2.60 -2.61 -31.00
CA LYS A 210 3.95 -2.48 -31.59
C LYS A 210 4.44 -1.03 -31.68
N GLY A 211 3.53 -0.06 -31.79
CA GLY A 211 3.88 1.35 -32.01
C GLY A 211 4.20 2.11 -30.73
N ALA A 212 3.50 1.81 -29.64
CA ALA A 212 3.71 2.46 -28.35
C ALA A 212 4.11 1.40 -27.34
N GLY A 213 5.32 1.49 -26.80
CA GLY A 213 5.82 0.59 -25.74
C GLY A 213 5.03 0.76 -24.43
N PRO A 214 5.35 -0.07 -23.42
CA PRO A 214 4.75 0.05 -22.08
C PRO A 214 4.91 1.46 -21.55
N TRP A 215 3.78 2.00 -21.02
CA TRP A 215 3.70 3.32 -20.38
C TRP A 215 4.04 4.50 -21.29
N ARG A 216 4.07 4.32 -22.61
CA ARG A 216 4.21 5.42 -23.57
C ARG A 216 2.87 6.09 -23.85
N GLU A 217 2.87 7.42 -23.83
CA GLU A 217 1.70 8.27 -24.01
C GLU A 217 1.98 9.34 -25.07
N PRO A 218 2.28 8.93 -26.34
CA PRO A 218 2.76 9.85 -27.38
C PRO A 218 1.80 11.01 -27.67
N GLU A 219 0.48 10.77 -27.56
CA GLU A 219 -0.52 11.83 -27.76
C GLU A 219 -0.46 12.89 -26.65
N LEU A 220 -0.27 12.46 -25.39
CA LEU A 220 -0.13 13.39 -24.28
C LEU A 220 1.20 14.14 -24.35
N VAL A 221 2.27 13.47 -24.73
CA VAL A 221 3.59 14.08 -24.96
C VAL A 221 3.52 15.14 -26.05
N GLU A 222 2.91 14.82 -27.20
CA GLU A 222 2.74 15.76 -28.31
C GLU A 222 1.88 16.96 -27.93
N LYS A 223 0.74 16.73 -27.27
CA LYS A 223 -0.17 17.78 -26.79
C LYS A 223 0.49 18.76 -25.83
N HIS A 224 1.43 18.27 -25.02
CA HIS A 224 2.06 19.04 -23.94
C HIS A 224 3.55 19.29 -24.16
N LYS A 225 4.01 19.45 -25.40
CA LYS A 225 5.38 19.89 -25.71
C LYS A 225 5.75 21.17 -24.96
N THR A 226 4.80 22.08 -24.87
CA THR A 226 4.90 23.25 -24.00
C THR A 226 4.32 22.91 -22.63
N LYS A 227 5.04 23.25 -21.56
CA LYS A 227 4.60 23.04 -20.18
C LYS A 227 3.25 23.76 -19.94
N PRO A 228 2.22 23.06 -19.38
CA PRO A 228 1.02 23.75 -18.91
C PRO A 228 1.37 24.90 -17.96
N ALA A 229 0.73 26.06 -18.16
CA ALA A 229 1.06 27.26 -17.38
C ALA A 229 0.77 27.11 -15.88
N ASP A 230 -0.19 26.26 -15.54
CA ASP A 230 -0.65 25.99 -14.19
C ASP A 230 -0.08 24.71 -13.57
N LEU A 231 0.95 24.10 -14.19
CA LEU A 231 1.70 22.98 -13.65
C LEU A 231 3.00 23.47 -13.01
N ASP A 232 3.20 23.13 -11.73
CA ASP A 232 4.47 23.30 -11.03
C ASP A 232 5.39 22.09 -11.30
N TRP A 233 6.29 22.26 -12.28
CA TRP A 233 7.25 21.22 -12.67
C TRP A 233 8.29 20.92 -11.59
N ASP A 234 8.74 21.96 -10.89
CA ASP A 234 9.70 21.82 -9.80
C ASP A 234 9.12 21.05 -8.61
N ALA A 235 7.87 21.32 -8.28
CA ALA A 235 7.13 20.55 -7.29
C ALA A 235 6.94 19.11 -7.72
N TRP A 236 6.68 18.83 -9.02
CA TRP A 236 6.58 17.46 -9.52
C TRP A 236 7.90 16.68 -9.42
N LEU A 237 9.02 17.31 -9.78
CA LEU A 237 10.35 16.70 -9.69
C LEU A 237 10.75 16.38 -8.24
N GLY A 238 10.36 17.22 -7.29
CA GLY A 238 10.66 17.01 -5.88
C GLY A 238 12.16 16.91 -5.61
N THR A 239 12.58 15.78 -5.06
CA THR A 239 14.00 15.46 -4.77
C THR A 239 14.76 14.90 -5.96
N ALA A 240 14.10 14.56 -7.06
CA ALA A 240 14.75 14.10 -8.27
C ALA A 240 15.62 15.23 -8.89
N LYS A 241 16.58 14.83 -9.72
CA LYS A 241 17.44 15.78 -10.43
C LYS A 241 16.60 16.81 -11.20
N LYS A 242 16.87 18.08 -10.98
CA LYS A 242 16.21 19.18 -11.70
C LYS A 242 16.63 19.17 -13.16
N ILE A 243 15.63 19.15 -14.04
CA ILE A 243 15.75 19.22 -15.49
C ILE A 243 14.71 20.19 -16.04
N ASP A 244 14.94 20.73 -17.22
CA ASP A 244 13.93 21.49 -17.95
C ASP A 244 12.69 20.66 -18.21
N TRP A 245 11.55 21.34 -18.51
CA TRP A 245 10.32 20.65 -18.83
C TRP A 245 10.52 19.58 -19.91
N ASN A 246 10.14 18.37 -19.57
CA ASN A 246 10.17 17.24 -20.48
C ASN A 246 8.87 16.44 -20.35
N PRO A 247 7.97 16.48 -21.33
CA PRO A 247 6.67 15.81 -21.27
C PRO A 247 6.79 14.29 -21.21
N ASN A 248 7.86 13.68 -21.77
CA ASN A 248 8.10 12.25 -21.63
C ASN A 248 8.35 11.89 -20.15
N HIS A 249 9.17 12.66 -19.45
CA HIS A 249 9.42 12.43 -18.03
C HIS A 249 8.17 12.61 -17.17
N TYR A 250 7.27 13.51 -17.54
CA TYR A 250 6.04 13.76 -16.80
C TYR A 250 4.96 12.70 -17.07
N PHE A 251 4.66 12.40 -18.34
CA PHE A 251 3.57 11.49 -18.70
C PHE A 251 3.99 10.02 -18.71
N GLU A 252 5.26 9.76 -18.97
CA GLU A 252 5.83 8.42 -19.17
C GLU A 252 6.86 8.07 -18.08
N TRP A 253 6.72 8.63 -16.89
CA TRP A 253 7.67 8.56 -15.77
C TRP A 253 8.08 7.12 -15.39
N ARG A 254 7.20 6.12 -15.63
CA ARG A 254 7.51 4.70 -15.40
C ARG A 254 8.59 4.14 -16.31
N CYS A 255 8.96 4.86 -17.35
CA CYS A 255 10.05 4.50 -18.24
C CYS A 255 11.42 4.94 -17.71
N TYR A 256 11.48 5.75 -16.64
CA TYR A 256 12.70 6.39 -16.17
C TYR A 256 12.99 6.05 -14.71
N SER A 257 14.22 5.55 -14.48
CA SER A 257 14.69 5.12 -13.16
C SER A 257 14.81 6.24 -12.12
N ALA A 258 14.77 7.50 -12.55
CA ALA A 258 14.71 8.65 -11.66
C ALA A 258 13.39 8.72 -10.86
N TYR A 259 12.32 8.07 -11.33
CA TYR A 259 10.97 8.19 -10.76
C TYR A 259 10.30 6.86 -10.44
N SER A 260 10.80 5.75 -10.99
CA SER A 260 10.21 4.42 -10.89
C SER A 260 11.28 3.32 -10.97
N GLY A 261 10.97 2.14 -10.46
CA GLY A 261 11.75 0.92 -10.72
C GLY A 261 11.16 0.05 -11.84
N GLY A 262 10.23 0.58 -12.63
CA GLY A 262 9.68 -0.09 -13.81
C GLY A 262 8.89 -1.36 -13.49
N ILE A 263 9.07 -2.44 -14.28
CA ILE A 263 8.34 -3.70 -14.14
C ILE A 263 8.43 -4.26 -12.72
N CYS A 264 9.59 -4.19 -12.09
CA CYS A 264 9.80 -4.74 -10.75
C CYS A 264 8.95 -4.02 -9.70
N THR A 265 9.03 -2.69 -9.62
CA THR A 265 8.32 -1.91 -8.58
C THR A 265 6.86 -1.68 -8.92
N ASP A 266 6.52 -1.44 -10.20
CA ASP A 266 5.14 -1.16 -10.61
C ASP A 266 4.29 -2.44 -10.74
N LEU A 267 4.86 -3.57 -11.21
CA LEU A 267 4.11 -4.78 -11.55
C LEU A 267 4.43 -5.98 -10.66
N PHE A 268 5.71 -6.32 -10.44
CA PHE A 268 6.08 -7.51 -9.66
C PHE A 268 5.71 -7.39 -8.19
N ILE A 269 5.65 -6.16 -7.67
CA ILE A 269 5.16 -5.93 -6.31
C ILE A 269 3.78 -6.55 -6.08
N HIS A 270 2.88 -6.50 -7.07
CA HIS A 270 1.55 -7.13 -6.99
C HIS A 270 1.61 -8.65 -6.96
N ARG A 271 2.68 -9.25 -7.45
CA ARG A 271 2.82 -10.70 -7.58
C ARG A 271 3.55 -11.30 -6.40
N ILE A 272 4.71 -10.75 -6.08
CA ILE A 272 5.52 -11.29 -4.99
C ILE A 272 4.82 -11.19 -3.63
N THR A 273 4.12 -10.09 -3.36
CA THR A 273 3.39 -9.89 -2.10
C THR A 273 2.26 -10.90 -1.90
N ARG A 274 1.63 -11.41 -2.96
CA ARG A 274 0.63 -12.50 -2.87
C ARG A 274 1.25 -13.76 -2.32
N ILE A 275 2.40 -14.14 -2.87
CA ILE A 275 3.13 -15.33 -2.42
C ILE A 275 3.67 -15.11 -1.01
N MET A 276 4.21 -13.92 -0.72
CA MET A 276 4.64 -13.56 0.63
C MET A 276 3.50 -13.73 1.64
N LYS A 277 2.30 -13.23 1.34
CA LYS A 277 1.14 -13.36 2.21
C LYS A 277 0.71 -14.82 2.38
N ALA A 278 0.56 -15.55 1.28
CA ALA A 278 0.12 -16.94 1.31
C ALA A 278 1.10 -17.88 2.02
N CYS A 279 2.40 -17.62 1.91
CA CYS A 279 3.45 -18.46 2.49
C CYS A 279 4.07 -17.90 3.78
N ASN A 280 3.50 -16.82 4.33
CA ASN A 280 4.01 -16.10 5.51
C ASN A 280 5.51 -15.76 5.39
N LEU A 281 5.88 -15.13 4.26
CA LEU A 281 7.25 -14.72 3.95
C LEU A 281 7.41 -13.22 4.12
N LEU A 282 8.63 -12.77 4.48
CA LEU A 282 9.01 -11.37 4.47
C LEU A 282 10.20 -11.15 3.54
N TYR A 283 11.42 -11.18 4.04
CA TYR A 283 12.61 -10.84 3.27
C TYR A 283 13.19 -12.05 2.57
N PRO A 284 13.51 -11.97 1.25
CA PRO A 284 14.28 -13.00 0.59
C PRO A 284 15.71 -13.02 1.14
N ARG A 285 16.37 -14.19 1.09
CA ARG A 285 17.79 -14.32 1.39
C ARG A 285 18.63 -13.82 0.22
N ARG A 286 18.30 -14.28 -1.00
CA ARG A 286 18.97 -13.91 -2.24
C ARG A 286 17.97 -13.68 -3.36
N VAL A 287 18.30 -12.80 -4.28
CA VAL A 287 17.49 -12.51 -5.47
C VAL A 287 18.39 -12.39 -6.69
N VAL A 288 17.98 -13.01 -7.78
CA VAL A 288 18.52 -12.76 -9.11
C VAL A 288 17.43 -12.15 -9.98
N GLY A 289 17.75 -11.04 -10.63
CA GLY A 289 16.95 -10.40 -11.67
C GLY A 289 17.67 -10.47 -13.00
N MET A 290 16.95 -10.85 -14.05
CA MET A 290 17.46 -10.90 -15.41
C MET A 290 16.46 -10.23 -16.36
N GLY A 291 16.94 -9.48 -17.35
CA GLY A 291 16.06 -8.79 -18.27
C GLY A 291 16.81 -7.79 -19.15
N GLY A 292 16.04 -6.95 -19.84
CA GLY A 292 16.63 -5.93 -20.70
C GLY A 292 15.59 -5.09 -21.44
N ILE A 293 16.10 -4.12 -22.19
CA ILE A 293 15.33 -3.32 -23.15
C ILE A 293 15.47 -4.00 -24.50
N TRP A 294 14.54 -4.89 -24.83
CA TRP A 294 14.66 -5.75 -26.01
C TRP A 294 13.70 -5.38 -27.14
N GLN A 295 12.48 -5.03 -26.79
CA GLN A 295 11.44 -4.73 -27.76
C GLN A 295 11.33 -3.24 -28.06
N TRP A 296 11.52 -2.36 -27.07
CA TRP A 296 11.30 -0.92 -27.18
C TRP A 296 12.53 -0.09 -26.77
N PRO A 297 13.58 -0.03 -27.63
CA PRO A 297 14.74 0.86 -27.40
C PRO A 297 14.38 2.32 -27.72
N ASP A 298 13.41 2.88 -26.97
CA ASP A 298 12.73 4.13 -27.24
C ASP A 298 13.21 5.28 -26.31
N GLY A 299 14.38 5.14 -25.72
CA GLY A 299 14.97 6.12 -24.80
C GLY A 299 14.60 5.89 -23.33
N ARG A 300 13.87 4.80 -23.01
CA ARG A 300 13.70 4.37 -21.61
C ARG A 300 15.02 3.87 -21.03
N ASP A 301 15.19 3.93 -19.72
CA ASP A 301 16.33 3.36 -19.01
C ASP A 301 15.94 2.17 -18.10
N LEU A 302 14.68 1.72 -18.19
CA LEU A 302 14.14 0.58 -17.47
C LEU A 302 13.73 -0.54 -18.43
N PRO A 303 13.90 -1.81 -18.03
CA PRO A 303 13.67 -2.97 -18.89
C PRO A 303 12.19 -3.11 -19.28
N ASP A 304 11.96 -3.70 -20.45
CA ASP A 304 10.63 -4.08 -20.94
C ASP A 304 10.35 -5.59 -20.80
N ASN A 305 11.35 -6.36 -20.41
CA ASN A 305 11.27 -7.76 -20.02
C ASN A 305 12.15 -7.98 -18.79
N VAL A 306 11.61 -8.65 -17.77
CA VAL A 306 12.33 -8.98 -16.54
C VAL A 306 11.79 -10.29 -15.98
N GLU A 307 12.71 -11.16 -15.54
CA GLU A 307 12.43 -12.28 -14.67
C GLU A 307 13.09 -12.05 -13.31
N MET A 308 12.45 -12.58 -12.26
CA MET A 308 12.95 -12.50 -10.90
C MET A 308 12.85 -13.87 -10.23
N ILE A 309 13.94 -14.34 -9.62
CA ILE A 309 13.94 -15.52 -8.75
C ILE A 309 14.39 -15.09 -7.36
N CYS A 310 13.56 -15.34 -6.37
CA CYS A 310 13.85 -15.08 -4.97
C CYS A 310 14.05 -16.38 -4.22
N GLU A 311 15.15 -16.51 -3.49
CA GLU A 311 15.35 -17.56 -2.49
C GLU A 311 14.96 -17.01 -1.13
N TYR A 312 14.09 -17.73 -0.44
CA TYR A 312 13.68 -17.41 0.93
C TYR A 312 14.33 -18.34 1.95
N PRO A 313 14.49 -17.91 3.19
CA PRO A 313 14.84 -18.80 4.29
C PRO A 313 13.93 -20.04 4.32
N ARG A 314 14.41 -21.15 4.90
CA ARG A 314 13.74 -22.45 4.91
C ARG A 314 13.77 -23.19 3.56
N GLY A 315 14.52 -22.67 2.56
CA GLY A 315 14.75 -23.37 1.29
C GLY A 315 13.57 -23.34 0.32
N MET A 316 12.84 -22.23 0.28
CA MET A 316 11.78 -21.98 -0.70
C MET A 316 12.27 -21.02 -1.78
N THR A 317 11.90 -21.25 -3.04
CA THR A 317 12.13 -20.32 -4.15
C THR A 317 10.82 -19.79 -4.71
N VAL A 318 10.82 -18.51 -5.11
CA VAL A 318 9.71 -17.87 -5.81
C VAL A 318 10.20 -17.37 -7.16
N TYR A 319 9.55 -17.82 -8.23
CA TYR A 319 9.82 -17.37 -9.58
C TYR A 319 8.71 -16.43 -10.06
N VAL A 320 9.09 -15.23 -10.51
CA VAL A 320 8.19 -14.24 -11.10
C VAL A 320 8.64 -13.96 -12.52
N LEU A 321 7.84 -14.38 -13.50
CA LEU A 321 8.06 -14.13 -14.91
C LEU A 321 7.37 -12.84 -15.33
N GLY A 322 8.05 -11.99 -16.13
CA GLY A 322 7.48 -10.76 -16.63
C GLY A 322 7.88 -10.42 -18.04
N THR A 323 6.91 -10.14 -18.90
CA THR A 323 7.13 -9.57 -20.22
C THR A 323 6.03 -8.61 -20.59
N MET A 324 6.40 -7.53 -21.25
CA MET A 324 5.45 -6.57 -21.82
C MET A 324 5.19 -6.83 -23.30
N GLY A 325 5.87 -7.81 -23.91
CA GLY A 325 5.76 -8.15 -25.32
C GLY A 325 4.81 -9.29 -25.66
N ASN A 326 4.38 -10.07 -24.65
CA ASN A 326 3.53 -11.24 -24.83
C ASN A 326 2.53 -11.37 -23.68
N ARG A 327 1.35 -11.96 -23.95
CA ARG A 327 0.28 -12.15 -22.96
C ARG A 327 0.02 -13.62 -22.60
N VAL A 328 0.83 -14.55 -23.10
CA VAL A 328 0.71 -15.97 -22.74
C VAL A 328 1.17 -16.17 -21.31
N ARG A 329 0.29 -16.69 -20.48
CA ARG A 329 0.49 -16.87 -19.05
C ARG A 329 1.16 -18.21 -18.74
N VAL A 330 1.83 -18.27 -17.59
CA VAL A 330 2.18 -19.53 -16.94
C VAL A 330 1.21 -19.80 -15.80
N ASP A 331 1.11 -21.06 -15.39
CA ASP A 331 0.28 -21.44 -14.24
C ASP A 331 0.75 -20.71 -12.99
N HIS A 332 -0.17 -20.10 -12.29
CA HIS A 332 0.07 -19.52 -10.99
C HIS A 332 -0.17 -20.59 -9.92
N LEU A 333 0.89 -20.98 -9.22
CA LEU A 333 0.85 -22.10 -8.29
C LEU A 333 1.88 -22.02 -7.16
N ILE A 334 1.61 -22.81 -6.09
CA ILE A 334 2.53 -23.04 -4.97
C ILE A 334 2.72 -24.53 -4.80
N ARG A 335 3.96 -25.01 -4.93
CA ARG A 335 4.33 -26.42 -4.80
C ARG A 335 4.78 -26.73 -3.39
N GLY A 336 4.13 -27.65 -2.74
CA GLY A 336 4.56 -28.31 -1.52
C GLY A 336 5.07 -29.72 -1.80
N TYR A 337 5.58 -30.38 -0.78
CA TYR A 337 6.06 -31.76 -0.88
C TYR A 337 4.92 -32.77 -1.09
N ASP A 338 3.78 -32.55 -0.41
CA ASP A 338 2.64 -33.46 -0.42
C ASP A 338 1.53 -33.03 -1.40
N GLY A 339 1.68 -31.86 -2.05
CA GLY A 339 0.71 -31.39 -3.02
C GLY A 339 1.05 -30.04 -3.64
N THR A 340 0.22 -29.63 -4.59
CA THR A 340 0.36 -28.34 -5.28
C THR A 340 -0.97 -27.58 -5.26
N LEU A 341 -0.90 -26.33 -4.89
CA LEU A 341 -2.02 -25.38 -4.92
C LEU A 341 -1.97 -24.60 -6.24
N PHE A 342 -3.03 -24.70 -7.04
CA PHE A 342 -3.19 -24.01 -8.33
C PHE A 342 -4.21 -22.90 -8.18
N PHE A 343 -3.81 -21.67 -8.52
CA PHE A 343 -4.73 -20.52 -8.57
C PHE A 343 -5.37 -20.41 -9.95
N ASN A 344 -6.63 -20.05 -9.98
CA ASN A 344 -7.38 -19.78 -11.19
C ASN A 344 -8.28 -18.54 -11.01
N ASN A 345 -9.11 -18.24 -12.01
CA ASN A 345 -9.99 -17.08 -11.96
C ASN A 345 -11.06 -17.17 -10.86
N ASP A 346 -11.41 -18.39 -10.42
CA ASP A 346 -12.48 -18.65 -9.46
C ASP A 346 -11.97 -18.89 -8.02
N GLY A 347 -10.66 -18.86 -7.80
CA GLY A 347 -10.04 -19.12 -6.51
C GLY A 347 -8.83 -20.02 -6.60
N TRP A 348 -8.83 -21.18 -5.90
CA TRP A 348 -7.75 -22.15 -6.00
C TRP A 348 -8.24 -23.60 -5.78
N VAL A 349 -7.45 -24.55 -6.30
CA VAL A 349 -7.58 -25.98 -6.03
C VAL A 349 -6.22 -26.55 -5.64
N ALA A 350 -6.17 -27.36 -4.58
CA ALA A 350 -4.99 -28.12 -4.18
C ALA A 350 -5.14 -29.57 -4.61
N LYS A 351 -4.07 -30.16 -5.15
CA LYS A 351 -4.00 -31.56 -5.58
C LYS A 351 -2.74 -32.21 -5.04
N ASP A 352 -2.84 -33.51 -4.70
CA ASP A 352 -1.68 -34.34 -4.40
C ASP A 352 -0.88 -34.67 -5.69
N PRO A 353 0.28 -35.37 -5.59
CA PRO A 353 1.08 -35.77 -6.76
C PRO A 353 0.35 -36.64 -7.75
N ASP A 354 -0.66 -37.39 -7.32
CA ASP A 354 -1.47 -38.30 -8.16
C ASP A 354 -2.68 -37.59 -8.79
N GLY A 355 -2.85 -36.30 -8.49
CA GLY A 355 -3.92 -35.45 -9.05
C GLY A 355 -5.22 -35.47 -8.26
N LYS A 356 -5.30 -36.16 -7.13
CA LYS A 356 -6.46 -36.15 -6.25
C LYS A 356 -6.60 -34.79 -5.57
N VAL A 357 -7.82 -34.28 -5.54
CA VAL A 357 -8.12 -32.98 -4.89
C VAL A 357 -8.00 -33.14 -3.37
N LEU A 358 -7.13 -32.31 -2.78
CA LEU A 358 -6.93 -32.18 -1.33
C LEU A 358 -7.87 -31.13 -0.73
N GLY A 359 -8.18 -30.07 -1.49
CA GLY A 359 -9.06 -29.00 -1.09
C GLY A 359 -9.23 -27.97 -2.20
N GLN A 360 -10.20 -27.08 -2.02
CA GLN A 360 -10.45 -25.98 -2.95
C GLN A 360 -11.08 -24.81 -2.24
N HIS A 361 -10.96 -23.63 -2.84
CA HIS A 361 -11.63 -22.41 -2.40
C HIS A 361 -12.22 -21.68 -3.60
N LYS A 362 -13.49 -21.33 -3.51
CA LYS A 362 -14.14 -20.44 -4.48
C LYS A 362 -14.12 -19.03 -3.90
N LYS A 363 -13.44 -18.11 -4.58
CA LYS A 363 -13.32 -16.74 -4.12
C LYS A 363 -14.67 -16.02 -4.11
N THR A 364 -14.84 -15.14 -3.14
CA THR A 364 -16.01 -14.27 -2.98
C THR A 364 -15.71 -12.82 -3.38
N GLY A 365 -14.45 -12.47 -3.44
CA GLY A 365 -13.93 -11.15 -3.84
C GLY A 365 -12.88 -11.26 -4.96
N GLY A 366 -11.87 -10.44 -4.92
CA GLY A 366 -10.77 -10.41 -5.87
C GLY A 366 -9.87 -9.20 -5.65
N GLU A 367 -9.18 -8.76 -6.68
CA GLU A 367 -8.35 -7.55 -6.67
C GLU A 367 -9.23 -6.29 -6.67
N ASP A 368 -10.04 -6.09 -5.64
CA ASP A 368 -10.98 -4.98 -5.53
C ASP A 368 -10.40 -3.89 -4.62
N GLN A 369 -10.16 -2.71 -5.20
CA GLN A 369 -9.73 -1.54 -4.44
C GLN A 369 -10.76 -1.12 -3.39
N ASN A 370 -12.06 -1.27 -3.63
CA ASN A 370 -13.08 -0.93 -2.64
C ASN A 370 -12.95 -1.79 -1.38
N LEU A 371 -12.68 -3.11 -1.52
CA LEU A 371 -12.44 -3.99 -0.38
C LEU A 371 -11.17 -3.57 0.38
N HIS A 372 -10.13 -3.20 -0.35
CA HIS A 372 -8.85 -2.82 0.24
C HIS A 372 -8.95 -1.50 1.01
N HIS A 373 -9.66 -0.51 0.47
CA HIS A 373 -9.97 0.74 1.20
C HIS A 373 -10.88 0.49 2.39
N THR A 374 -11.91 -0.36 2.24
CA THR A 374 -12.82 -0.72 3.35
C THR A 374 -12.06 -1.33 4.51
N ASN A 375 -11.04 -2.17 4.26
CA ASN A 375 -10.18 -2.70 5.33
C ASN A 375 -9.42 -1.58 6.07
N LEU A 376 -8.89 -0.56 5.39
CA LEU A 376 -8.28 0.59 6.06
C LEU A 376 -9.32 1.37 6.90
N HIS A 377 -10.53 1.59 6.37
CA HIS A 377 -11.58 2.28 7.10
C HIS A 377 -11.99 1.52 8.37
N ASN A 378 -12.08 0.19 8.28
CA ASN A 378 -12.36 -0.67 9.43
C ASN A 378 -11.21 -0.67 10.44
N HIS A 379 -9.96 -0.64 9.96
CA HIS A 379 -8.80 -0.50 10.84
C HIS A 379 -8.86 0.82 11.62
N ILE A 380 -9.13 1.94 10.95
CA ILE A 380 -9.21 3.27 11.59
C ILE A 380 -10.30 3.30 12.65
N ARG A 381 -11.45 2.65 12.41
CA ARG A 381 -12.59 2.66 13.33
C ARG A 381 -12.50 1.63 14.44
N ASN A 382 -12.06 0.42 14.11
CA ASN A 382 -12.24 -0.76 14.96
C ASN A 382 -10.94 -1.51 15.25
N GLY A 383 -9.81 -1.08 14.68
CA GLY A 383 -8.52 -1.78 14.84
C GLY A 383 -8.42 -3.10 14.09
N GLU A 384 -9.27 -3.34 13.06
CA GLU A 384 -9.17 -4.53 12.21
C GLU A 384 -7.75 -4.65 11.61
N PRO A 385 -7.10 -5.82 11.58
CA PRO A 385 -5.76 -5.97 10.98
C PRO A 385 -5.73 -5.50 9.53
N LEU A 386 -4.69 -4.73 9.17
CA LEU A 386 -4.47 -4.30 7.79
C LEU A 386 -4.13 -5.49 6.88
N ASN A 387 -4.72 -5.53 5.71
CA ASN A 387 -4.47 -6.61 4.74
C ASN A 387 -3.09 -6.49 4.08
N CYS A 388 -2.59 -5.27 3.90
CA CYS A 388 -1.23 -5.01 3.46
C CYS A 388 -0.54 -4.03 4.41
N PRO A 389 -0.08 -4.50 5.59
CA PRO A 389 0.62 -3.66 6.54
C PRO A 389 1.98 -3.21 5.97
N ILE A 390 2.52 -2.18 6.57
CA ILE A 390 3.74 -1.52 6.12
C ILE A 390 4.95 -2.47 6.06
N GLU A 391 5.02 -3.46 6.94
CA GLU A 391 6.08 -4.47 6.99
C GLU A 391 6.08 -5.35 5.73
N LEU A 392 4.89 -5.76 5.27
CA LEU A 392 4.74 -6.50 4.01
C LEU A 392 5.10 -5.59 2.81
N GLY A 393 4.73 -4.31 2.88
CA GLY A 393 5.11 -3.31 1.90
C GLY A 393 6.63 -3.15 1.79
N LEU A 394 7.34 -3.01 2.91
CA LEU A 394 8.81 -2.95 2.96
C LEU A 394 9.43 -4.24 2.40
N ALA A 395 8.94 -5.41 2.83
CA ALA A 395 9.47 -6.69 2.34
C ALA A 395 9.30 -6.83 0.82
N GLY A 396 8.17 -6.38 0.28
CA GLY A 396 7.94 -6.31 -1.16
C GLY A 396 8.93 -5.37 -1.86
N VAL A 397 9.12 -4.16 -1.33
CA VAL A 397 10.11 -3.18 -1.86
C VAL A 397 11.52 -3.77 -1.85
N VAL A 398 11.91 -4.47 -0.78
CA VAL A 398 13.23 -5.14 -0.71
C VAL A 398 13.38 -6.15 -1.86
N ALA A 399 12.41 -7.06 -2.04
CA ALA A 399 12.52 -8.10 -3.06
C ALA A 399 12.62 -7.54 -4.48
N VAL A 400 11.77 -6.55 -4.84
CA VAL A 400 11.73 -5.99 -6.19
C VAL A 400 12.94 -5.07 -6.48
N ASN A 401 13.45 -4.37 -5.46
CA ASN A 401 14.67 -3.57 -5.63
C ASN A 401 15.93 -4.45 -5.72
N MET A 402 16.00 -5.57 -5.00
CA MET A 402 17.08 -6.55 -5.17
C MET A 402 17.10 -7.11 -6.60
N ALA A 403 15.93 -7.36 -7.22
CA ALA A 403 15.84 -7.79 -8.61
C ALA A 403 16.34 -6.70 -9.58
N ASN A 404 15.93 -5.44 -9.38
CA ASN A 404 16.40 -4.32 -10.18
C ASN A 404 17.92 -4.13 -10.08
N GLU A 405 18.46 -4.20 -8.87
CA GLU A 405 19.90 -4.05 -8.67
C GLU A 405 20.67 -5.24 -9.23
N SER A 406 20.13 -6.46 -9.11
CA SER A 406 20.72 -7.66 -9.71
C SER A 406 20.83 -7.51 -11.23
N TRP A 407 19.78 -7.07 -11.89
CA TRP A 407 19.79 -6.79 -13.33
C TRP A 407 20.82 -5.71 -13.70
N ARG A 408 20.83 -4.58 -12.98
CA ARG A 408 21.72 -3.44 -13.28
C ARG A 408 23.20 -3.79 -13.07
N SER A 409 23.51 -4.47 -11.98
CA SER A 409 24.88 -4.81 -11.59
C SER A 409 25.38 -6.13 -12.21
N ASN A 410 24.49 -6.88 -12.87
CA ASN A 410 24.73 -8.24 -13.37
C ASN A 410 25.27 -9.19 -12.27
N ARG A 411 24.75 -9.05 -11.06
CA ARG A 411 25.14 -9.82 -9.86
C ARG A 411 23.90 -10.28 -9.10
N MET A 412 23.97 -11.47 -8.50
CA MET A 412 23.00 -11.90 -7.52
C MET A 412 23.08 -11.00 -6.28
N MET A 413 21.94 -10.53 -5.78
CA MET A 413 21.86 -9.70 -4.58
C MET A 413 21.42 -10.52 -3.36
N GLY A 414 21.93 -10.14 -2.19
CA GLY A 414 21.61 -10.73 -0.90
C GLY A 414 21.00 -9.71 0.05
N TRP A 415 20.19 -10.17 1.00
CA TRP A 415 19.67 -9.36 2.08
C TRP A 415 20.40 -9.66 3.40
N ASP A 416 21.24 -8.73 3.83
CA ASP A 416 21.87 -8.77 5.14
C ASP A 416 20.85 -8.40 6.22
N ARG A 417 20.26 -9.40 6.85
CA ARG A 417 19.20 -9.21 7.88
C ARG A 417 19.69 -8.48 9.11
N LYS A 418 20.96 -8.66 9.47
CA LYS A 418 21.53 -8.03 10.70
C LYS A 418 21.64 -6.52 10.52
N ASN A 419 22.08 -6.09 9.36
CA ASN A 419 22.30 -4.68 9.04
C ASN A 419 21.15 -4.07 8.23
N GLU A 420 20.10 -4.84 7.95
CA GLU A 420 18.91 -4.45 7.15
C GLU A 420 19.28 -3.75 5.85
N LYS A 421 20.21 -4.34 5.10
CA LYS A 421 20.71 -3.76 3.82
C LYS A 421 20.87 -4.80 2.72
N MET A 422 20.69 -4.35 1.50
CA MET A 422 21.01 -5.10 0.29
C MET A 422 22.54 -5.09 0.08
N VAL A 423 23.08 -6.25 -0.22
CA VAL A 423 24.52 -6.47 -0.54
C VAL A 423 24.64 -7.44 -1.71
N PRO A 424 25.77 -7.50 -2.43
CA PRO A 424 26.07 -8.63 -3.30
C PRO A 424 26.00 -9.95 -2.52
N ALA A 425 25.43 -11.00 -3.13
CA ALA A 425 25.14 -12.25 -2.41
C ALA A 425 26.39 -12.98 -1.89
N ASP A 426 27.54 -12.79 -2.55
CA ASP A 426 28.85 -13.30 -2.12
C ASP A 426 29.41 -12.60 -0.86
N MET A 427 28.81 -11.47 -0.45
CA MET A 427 29.13 -10.77 0.79
C MET A 427 28.21 -11.15 1.95
N LEU A 428 27.22 -12.02 1.75
CA LEU A 428 26.44 -12.56 2.87
C LEU A 428 27.35 -13.43 3.72
N ASN A 429 27.45 -13.12 5.01
CA ASN A 429 28.11 -14.03 5.95
C ASN A 429 27.30 -15.33 6.04
N GLU A 430 27.83 -16.43 5.52
CA GLU A 430 27.17 -17.73 5.46
C GLU A 430 26.91 -18.40 6.84
N GLY A 431 27.31 -17.76 7.92
CA GLY A 431 27.17 -18.25 9.29
C GLY A 431 25.75 -18.27 9.88
N HIS A 432 24.71 -18.01 9.09
CA HIS A 432 23.35 -18.16 9.55
C HIS A 432 22.77 -19.44 8.92
N GLU A 433 22.83 -20.50 9.72
CA GLU A 433 22.06 -21.71 9.43
C GLU A 433 20.60 -21.37 9.11
N PRO A 434 19.96 -22.12 8.17
CA PRO A 434 18.53 -21.98 7.99
C PRO A 434 17.87 -22.21 9.35
N GLU A 435 17.09 -21.24 9.83
CA GLU A 435 16.30 -21.41 11.05
C GLU A 435 15.63 -22.79 10.99
N SER A 436 15.96 -23.62 11.95
CA SER A 436 15.41 -24.98 12.05
C SER A 436 13.89 -24.89 11.93
N VAL A 437 13.35 -25.64 10.98
CA VAL A 437 11.91 -25.79 10.81
C VAL A 437 11.39 -26.47 12.07
N ALA A 438 10.82 -25.69 13.02
CA ALA A 438 9.95 -26.20 14.05
C ALA A 438 8.51 -26.21 13.53
#